data_61f4f539dc8fc5e1baf1c1e2be484f21
#
_entry.id   61f4f539dc8fc5e1baf1c1e2be484f21
#
_cell.length_a   1.000
_cell.length_b   1.000
_cell.length_c   1.000
_cell.angle_alpha   90.00
_cell.angle_beta   90.00
_cell.angle_gamma   90.00
#
_symmetry.space_group_name_H-M   'P 1'
#
loop_
_entity.id
_entity.type
_entity.pdbx_description
1 polymer ?
#
loop_
_entity_poly.entity_id
_entity_poly.type
_entity_poly.pdbx_seq_one_letter_code
_entity_poly.pdbx_strand_id
1 'polypeptide(L)'
;MRSNPTVAIVDDDESVRDTTKDLLESAGLSTATFESAENFLQSKGTCAIRCLVTDMRMPGMTGLELYGHLAAAGTPIPTVLISAYSDERALVRALESGVMCFLTKPFRAEDLLACIETALRGPVAA
;
A
#
# COMPACT_ATOMS: atom_id res chain seq x y z
N MET A 1 24.93 4.91 7.80
CA MET A 1 24.17 5.57 6.74
C MET A 1 22.68 5.29 6.92
N ARG A 2 21.88 6.29 6.77
CA ARG A 2 20.46 6.14 6.98
C ARG A 2 19.74 6.05 5.64
N SER A 3 18.93 5.02 5.45
CA SER A 3 18.13 4.90 4.24
C SER A 3 16.75 5.47 4.49
N ASN A 4 16.16 6.01 3.43
CA ASN A 4 14.78 6.48 3.49
C ASN A 4 13.84 5.30 3.64
N PRO A 5 12.68 5.52 4.29
CA PRO A 5 11.67 4.47 4.35
C PRO A 5 11.25 4.07 2.94
N THR A 6 11.06 2.80 2.72
CA THR A 6 10.66 2.30 1.41
C THR A 6 9.17 1.97 1.42
N VAL A 7 8.49 2.49 0.41
CA VAL A 7 7.07 2.25 0.19
C VAL A 7 6.92 1.33 -1.01
N ALA A 8 6.24 0.22 -0.84
CA ALA A 8 5.95 -0.67 -1.95
C ALA A 8 4.66 -0.21 -2.63
N ILE A 9 4.69 -0.15 -3.94
CA ILE A 9 3.53 0.22 -4.75
C ILE A 9 3.15 -0.99 -5.59
N VAL A 10 1.95 -1.52 -5.36
CA VAL A 10 1.46 -2.69 -6.07
C VAL A 10 0.23 -2.28 -6.87
N ASP A 11 0.32 -2.33 -8.18
CA ASP A 11 -0.77 -1.95 -9.07
C ASP A 11 -0.51 -2.60 -10.42
N ASP A 12 -1.54 -3.14 -11.04
CA ASP A 12 -1.39 -3.79 -12.35
C ASP A 12 -1.36 -2.81 -13.50
N ASP A 13 -1.66 -1.54 -13.24
CA ASP A 13 -1.63 -0.48 -14.25
C ASP A 13 -0.28 0.25 -14.18
N GLU A 14 0.52 0.10 -15.22
CA GLU A 14 1.85 0.70 -15.27
C GLU A 14 1.80 2.23 -15.13
N SER A 15 0.84 2.84 -15.78
CA SER A 15 0.68 4.29 -15.74
C SER A 15 0.43 4.79 -14.32
N VAL A 16 -0.43 4.09 -13.61
CA VAL A 16 -0.76 4.42 -12.22
C VAL A 16 0.46 4.18 -11.33
N ARG A 17 1.16 3.05 -11.55
CA ARG A 17 2.38 2.76 -10.79
C ARG A 17 3.41 3.88 -10.94
N ASP A 18 3.65 4.29 -12.19
CA ASP A 18 4.66 5.31 -12.46
C ASP A 18 4.28 6.65 -11.86
N THR A 19 3.02 7.04 -11.98
CA THR A 19 2.55 8.30 -11.43
C THR A 19 2.68 8.30 -9.90
N THR A 20 2.28 7.22 -9.28
CA THR A 20 2.37 7.09 -7.82
C THR A 20 3.83 7.12 -7.37
N LYS A 21 4.68 6.39 -8.08
CA LYS A 21 6.11 6.38 -7.79
C LYS A 21 6.70 7.79 -7.84
N ASP A 22 6.41 8.51 -8.92
CA ASP A 22 6.94 9.86 -9.08
C ASP A 22 6.47 10.78 -7.96
N LEU A 23 5.22 10.66 -7.58
CA LEU A 23 4.66 11.46 -6.49
C LEU A 23 5.40 11.18 -5.19
N LEU A 24 5.59 9.92 -4.84
CA LEU A 24 6.21 9.56 -3.58
C LEU A 24 7.69 9.93 -3.56
N GLU A 25 8.37 9.74 -4.68
CA GLU A 25 9.79 10.09 -4.75
C GLU A 25 9.99 11.59 -4.66
N SER A 26 9.07 12.37 -5.22
CA SER A 26 9.15 13.82 -5.10
C SER A 26 8.94 14.28 -3.66
N ALA A 27 8.32 13.45 -2.84
CA ALA A 27 8.14 13.72 -1.42
C ALA A 27 9.29 13.19 -0.56
N GLY A 28 10.33 12.67 -1.19
CA GLY A 28 11.51 12.20 -0.47
C GLY A 28 11.46 10.75 -0.03
N LEU A 29 10.51 9.97 -0.54
CA LEU A 29 10.36 8.57 -0.16
C LEU A 29 11.04 7.66 -1.17
N SER A 30 11.58 6.55 -0.69
CA SER A 30 12.07 5.50 -1.58
C SER A 30 10.91 4.59 -1.93
N THR A 31 10.89 4.12 -3.18
CA THR A 31 9.80 3.29 -3.65
C THR A 31 10.30 2.00 -4.29
N ALA A 32 9.45 0.99 -4.25
CA ALA A 32 9.64 -0.25 -4.99
C ALA A 32 8.30 -0.58 -5.62
N THR A 33 8.27 -0.87 -6.91
CA THR A 33 7.02 -1.08 -7.63
C THR A 33 6.87 -2.53 -8.04
N PHE A 34 5.62 -2.99 -8.04
CA PHE A 34 5.30 -4.38 -8.37
C PHE A 34 4.01 -4.38 -9.19
N GLU A 35 3.94 -5.24 -10.18
CA GLU A 35 2.78 -5.28 -11.06
C GLU A 35 1.66 -6.18 -10.54
N SER A 36 1.93 -6.98 -9.51
CA SER A 36 0.93 -7.86 -8.93
C SER A 36 1.27 -8.17 -7.47
N ALA A 37 0.26 -8.63 -6.74
CA ALA A 37 0.48 -9.07 -5.37
C ALA A 37 1.42 -10.27 -5.32
N GLU A 38 1.25 -11.18 -6.26
CA GLU A 38 2.11 -12.37 -6.34
C GLU A 38 3.56 -11.97 -6.57
N ASN A 39 3.77 -10.98 -7.43
CA ASN A 39 5.11 -10.47 -7.71
C ASN A 39 5.73 -9.89 -6.44
N PHE A 40 4.94 -9.14 -5.69
CA PHE A 40 5.41 -8.57 -4.43
C PHE A 40 5.78 -9.66 -3.43
N LEU A 41 4.96 -10.68 -3.31
CA LEU A 41 5.20 -11.76 -2.35
C LEU A 41 6.44 -12.58 -2.70
N GLN A 42 6.77 -12.67 -3.97
CA GLN A 42 7.96 -13.39 -4.42
C GLN A 42 9.24 -12.58 -4.21
N SER A 43 9.12 -11.28 -3.98
CA SER A 43 10.29 -10.46 -3.77
C SER A 43 10.91 -10.77 -2.42
N LYS A 44 12.21 -10.64 -2.32
CA LYS A 44 12.91 -10.95 -1.08
C LYS A 44 13.16 -9.72 -0.24
N GLY A 45 12.66 -8.58 -0.67
CA GLY A 45 12.92 -7.32 0.01
C GLY A 45 11.81 -6.85 0.92
N THR A 46 10.88 -7.74 1.28
CA THR A 46 9.70 -7.31 2.05
C THR A 46 10.05 -6.78 3.43
N CYS A 47 11.13 -7.24 4.02
CA CYS A 47 11.52 -6.77 5.35
C CYS A 47 11.97 -5.32 5.34
N ALA A 48 12.34 -4.76 4.19
CA ALA A 48 12.72 -3.37 4.08
C ALA A 48 11.54 -2.45 3.78
N ILE A 49 10.38 -3.02 3.52
CA ILE A 49 9.18 -2.24 3.18
C ILE A 49 8.51 -1.78 4.46
N ARG A 50 8.28 -0.48 4.56
CA ARG A 50 7.68 0.13 5.74
C ARG A 50 6.22 0.51 5.53
N CYS A 51 5.77 0.55 4.30
CA CYS A 51 4.39 0.88 3.95
C CYS A 51 4.05 0.23 2.63
N LEU A 52 2.82 -0.24 2.50
CA LEU A 52 2.34 -0.87 1.27
C LEU A 52 1.20 -0.04 0.73
N VAL A 53 1.31 0.40 -0.52
CA VAL A 53 0.22 1.06 -1.24
C VAL A 53 -0.20 0.10 -2.34
N THR A 54 -1.43 -0.37 -2.28
CA THR A 54 -1.89 -1.37 -3.24
C THR A 54 -3.30 -1.05 -3.72
N ASP A 55 -3.51 -1.31 -5.01
CA ASP A 55 -4.84 -1.25 -5.58
C ASP A 55 -5.66 -2.41 -5.01
N MET A 56 -6.93 -2.16 -4.76
CA MET A 56 -7.84 -3.18 -4.25
C MET A 56 -8.11 -4.25 -5.30
N ARG A 57 -8.31 -3.84 -6.54
CA ARG A 57 -8.68 -4.76 -7.61
C ARG A 57 -7.52 -4.97 -8.56
N MET A 58 -7.05 -6.21 -8.59
CA MET A 58 -5.99 -6.64 -9.48
C MET A 58 -6.30 -8.06 -9.93
N PRO A 59 -5.87 -8.46 -11.14
CA PRO A 59 -6.01 -9.86 -11.54
C PRO A 59 -5.29 -10.76 -10.53
N GLY A 60 -5.91 -11.87 -10.22
CA GLY A 60 -5.34 -12.78 -9.23
C GLY A 60 -5.66 -12.31 -7.83
N MET A 61 -4.62 -12.14 -7.00
CA MET A 61 -4.81 -11.74 -5.62
C MET A 61 -5.17 -10.26 -5.52
N THR A 62 -6.21 -9.94 -4.76
CA THR A 62 -6.61 -8.55 -4.54
C THR A 62 -5.71 -7.90 -3.50
N GLY A 63 -5.79 -6.56 -3.41
CA GLY A 63 -5.01 -5.85 -2.40
C GLY A 63 -5.36 -6.25 -0.99
N LEU A 64 -6.64 -6.48 -0.72
CA LEU A 64 -7.06 -6.92 0.61
C LEU A 64 -6.56 -8.33 0.92
N GLU A 65 -6.58 -9.21 -0.07
CA GLU A 65 -6.05 -10.56 0.09
C GLU A 65 -4.55 -10.53 0.35
N LEU A 66 -3.84 -9.63 -0.33
CA LEU A 66 -2.42 -9.44 -0.09
C LEU A 66 -2.15 -9.03 1.35
N TYR A 67 -2.91 -8.06 1.84
CA TYR A 67 -2.77 -7.63 3.22
C TYR A 67 -3.02 -8.78 4.19
N GLY A 68 -4.08 -9.54 3.96
CA GLY A 68 -4.40 -10.69 4.81
C GLY A 68 -3.31 -11.75 4.80
N HIS A 69 -2.72 -11.97 3.63
CA HIS A 69 -1.64 -12.94 3.48
C HIS A 69 -0.42 -12.54 4.30
N LEU A 70 -0.07 -11.26 4.25
CA LEU A 70 1.08 -10.75 5.01
C LEU A 70 0.83 -10.83 6.51
N ALA A 71 -0.38 -10.49 6.94
CA ALA A 71 -0.73 -10.57 8.35
C ALA A 71 -0.69 -12.02 8.85
N ALA A 72 -1.20 -12.95 8.06
CA ALA A 72 -1.21 -14.37 8.42
C ALA A 72 0.20 -14.95 8.47
N ALA A 73 1.11 -14.40 7.65
CA ALA A 73 2.48 -14.86 7.62
C ALA A 73 3.33 -14.25 8.75
N GLY A 74 2.75 -13.42 9.58
CA GLY A 74 3.46 -12.80 10.68
C GLY A 74 4.31 -11.61 10.29
N THR A 75 4.09 -11.05 9.11
CA THR A 75 4.83 -9.89 8.63
C THR A 75 3.86 -8.80 8.17
N PRO A 76 3.03 -8.29 9.10
CA PRO A 76 2.09 -7.24 8.72
C PRO A 76 2.82 -5.96 8.35
N ILE A 77 2.35 -5.33 7.28
CA ILE A 77 2.91 -4.05 6.82
C ILE A 77 1.75 -3.06 6.82
N PRO A 78 1.95 -1.86 7.38
CA PRO A 78 0.89 -0.84 7.31
C PRO A 78 0.50 -0.63 5.84
N THR A 79 -0.79 -0.75 5.55
CA THR A 79 -1.27 -0.81 4.18
C THR A 79 -2.29 0.27 3.89
N VAL A 80 -2.11 0.93 2.75
CA VAL A 80 -3.08 1.87 2.19
C VAL A 80 -3.71 1.16 0.98
N LEU A 81 -5.02 0.93 1.05
CA LEU A 81 -5.76 0.34 -0.06
C LEU A 81 -6.39 1.42 -0.90
N ILE A 82 -6.33 1.27 -2.21
CA ILE A 82 -6.89 2.22 -3.15
C ILE A 82 -7.91 1.51 -4.02
N SER A 83 -9.10 2.09 -4.16
CA SER A 83 -10.17 1.50 -4.96
C SER A 83 -10.73 2.52 -5.93
N ALA A 84 -11.12 2.04 -7.11
CA ALA A 84 -11.78 2.89 -8.10
C ALA A 84 -13.24 3.12 -7.76
N TYR A 85 -13.79 2.32 -6.85
CA TYR A 85 -15.21 2.40 -6.52
C TYR A 85 -15.41 2.71 -5.05
N SER A 86 -16.45 3.48 -4.78
CA SER A 86 -16.90 3.71 -3.43
C SER A 86 -17.77 2.51 -3.04
N ASP A 87 -17.15 1.49 -2.52
CA ASP A 87 -17.83 0.27 -2.09
C ASP A 87 -17.75 0.19 -0.57
N GLU A 88 -18.88 0.49 0.07
CA GLU A 88 -18.92 0.52 1.52
C GLU A 88 -18.60 -0.83 2.15
N ARG A 89 -19.01 -1.92 1.49
CA ARG A 89 -18.72 -3.25 2.02
C ARG A 89 -17.22 -3.53 2.01
N ALA A 90 -16.57 -3.15 0.91
CA ALA A 90 -15.14 -3.33 0.80
C ALA A 90 -14.41 -2.46 1.82
N LEU A 91 -14.88 -1.23 2.01
CA LEU A 91 -14.31 -0.32 2.99
C LEU A 91 -14.40 -0.88 4.40
N VAL A 92 -15.59 -1.33 4.80
CA VAL A 92 -15.80 -1.88 6.13
C VAL A 92 -14.93 -3.11 6.33
N ARG A 93 -14.88 -3.99 5.35
CA ARG A 93 -14.09 -5.21 5.43
C ARG A 93 -12.61 -4.91 5.56
N ALA A 94 -12.13 -3.92 4.80
CA ALA A 94 -10.73 -3.53 4.85
C ALA A 94 -10.37 -2.96 6.21
N LEU A 95 -11.19 -2.08 6.73
CA LEU A 95 -10.92 -1.46 8.02
C LEU A 95 -11.00 -2.47 9.15
N GLU A 96 -11.94 -3.41 9.08
CA GLU A 96 -12.05 -4.46 10.08
C GLU A 96 -10.84 -5.40 10.06
N SER A 97 -10.21 -5.53 8.89
CA SER A 97 -9.03 -6.37 8.76
C SER A 97 -7.76 -5.73 9.29
N GLY A 98 -7.81 -4.44 9.60
CA GLY A 98 -6.68 -3.72 10.15
C GLY A 98 -5.90 -2.89 9.15
N VAL A 99 -6.45 -2.69 7.95
CA VAL A 99 -5.83 -1.83 6.94
C VAL A 99 -5.77 -0.41 7.47
N MET A 100 -4.62 0.24 7.29
CA MET A 100 -4.37 1.56 7.83
C MET A 100 -5.27 2.62 7.22
N CYS A 101 -5.49 2.55 5.92
CA CYS A 101 -6.17 3.60 5.20
C CYS A 101 -6.81 3.03 3.95
N PHE A 102 -7.95 3.58 3.57
CA PHE A 102 -8.65 3.17 2.35
C PHE A 102 -8.98 4.44 1.58
N LEU A 103 -8.47 4.56 0.36
CA LEU A 103 -8.72 5.72 -0.48
C LEU A 103 -9.52 5.31 -1.70
N THR A 104 -10.47 6.17 -2.11
CA THR A 104 -11.26 5.95 -3.30
C THR A 104 -10.80 6.91 -4.39
N LYS A 105 -10.58 6.41 -5.59
CA LYS A 105 -10.23 7.26 -6.73
C LYS A 105 -11.43 8.07 -7.19
N PRO A 106 -11.24 9.32 -7.60
CA PRO A 106 -9.99 10.05 -7.56
C PRO A 106 -9.69 10.57 -6.15
N PHE A 107 -8.43 10.55 -5.76
CA PHE A 107 -8.02 11.09 -4.48
C PHE A 107 -6.96 12.16 -4.72
N ARG A 108 -6.72 12.99 -3.72
CA ARG A 108 -5.70 14.01 -3.82
C ARG A 108 -4.34 13.44 -3.43
N ALA A 109 -3.29 13.98 -4.05
CA ALA A 109 -1.93 13.59 -3.70
C ALA A 109 -1.69 13.74 -2.21
N GLU A 110 -2.18 14.84 -1.62
CA GLU A 110 -2.00 15.10 -0.19
C GLU A 110 -2.68 14.04 0.67
N ASP A 111 -3.82 13.51 0.21
CA ASP A 111 -4.51 12.46 0.97
C ASP A 111 -3.67 11.19 1.01
N LEU A 112 -3.09 10.82 -0.12
CA LEU A 112 -2.23 9.64 -0.17
C LEU A 112 -0.99 9.84 0.70
N LEU A 113 -0.35 10.99 0.58
CA LEU A 113 0.85 11.26 1.36
C LEU A 113 0.55 11.28 2.86
N ALA A 114 -0.60 11.83 3.25
CA ALA A 114 -0.99 11.83 4.66
C ALA A 114 -1.17 10.41 5.19
N CYS A 115 -1.80 9.54 4.41
CA CYS A 115 -1.97 8.14 4.79
C CYS A 115 -0.62 7.44 4.94
N ILE A 116 0.29 7.69 4.03
CA ILE A 116 1.61 7.08 4.06
C ILE A 116 2.40 7.59 5.27
N GLU A 117 2.33 8.88 5.56
CA GLU A 117 3.01 9.42 6.73
C GLU A 117 2.51 8.77 8.01
N THR A 118 1.19 8.59 8.10
CA THR A 118 0.62 7.93 9.26
C THR A 118 1.12 6.49 9.37
N ALA A 119 1.19 5.79 8.24
CA ALA A 119 1.67 4.42 8.20
C ALA A 119 3.14 4.32 8.61
N LEU A 120 3.95 5.28 8.16
CA LEU A 120 5.39 5.25 8.45
C LEU A 120 5.71 5.58 9.90
N ARG A 121 4.82 6.30 10.59
CA ARG A 121 5.00 6.54 12.01
C ARG A 121 4.79 5.28 12.82
N GLY A 122 4.13 4.29 12.21
CA GLY A 122 3.81 3.07 12.88
C GLY A 122 2.66 3.24 13.85
N PRO A 123 2.27 2.16 14.53
CA PRO A 123 1.18 2.24 15.49
C PRO A 123 1.58 3.15 16.64
N VAL A 124 0.63 3.99 17.05
CA VAL A 124 0.85 4.84 18.21
C VAL A 124 0.88 3.94 19.42
N ALA A 125 1.95 4.01 20.17
CA ALA A 125 2.04 3.23 21.40
C ALA A 125 0.94 3.72 22.33
N ALA A 126 0.08 2.80 22.69
CA ALA A 126 -1.01 3.12 23.58
C ALA A 126 -0.49 3.39 24.98
#